data_df6a6054dbeaa716da371c88149a01ee
#
_entry.id   df6a6054dbeaa716da371c88149a01ee
#
_cell.length_a   1.000
_cell.length_b   1.000
_cell.length_c   1.000
_cell.angle_alpha   90.00
_cell.angle_beta   90.00
_cell.angle_gamma   90.00
#
_symmetry.space_group_name_H-M   'P 1'
#
loop_
_entity.id
_entity.type
_entity.pdbx_description
1 polymer ?
#
loop_
_entity_poly.entity_id
_entity_poly.type
_entity_poly.pdbx_seq_one_letter_code
_entity_poly.pdbx_strand_id
1 'polypeptide(L)'
;YINGTPMKYQVRGEYVGKGKGAEMTGATLLTEYLPGRTHTELEWVDRNNPAGQGDWVVPAGQYFVMGDNRDNSEDSRFWTQTHFLPEENLRGKAFLVWLNCEGWFCSGSFDPSRIGTGIQ
;
A
#
# COMPACT_ATOMS: atom_id res chain seq x y z
N TYR A 1 14.91 -2.36 2.97
CA TYR A 1 15.82 -2.08 4.09
C TYR A 1 15.32 -0.85 4.83
N ILE A 2 15.28 -0.92 6.18
CA ILE A 2 15.02 0.23 7.04
C ILE A 2 16.22 0.33 7.99
N ASN A 3 16.91 1.47 7.97
CA ASN A 3 18.14 1.71 8.74
C ASN A 3 19.19 0.57 8.57
N GLY A 4 19.37 0.14 7.34
CA GLY A 4 20.30 -0.93 6.99
C GLY A 4 19.83 -2.36 7.31
N THR A 5 18.65 -2.53 7.89
CA THR A 5 18.06 -3.83 8.22
C THR A 5 17.10 -4.26 7.12
N PRO A 6 17.28 -5.46 6.51
CA PRO A 6 16.32 -5.97 5.52
C PRO A 6 14.99 -6.29 6.19
N MET A 7 13.89 -5.89 5.57
CA MET A 7 12.56 -6.29 6.02
C MET A 7 12.27 -7.72 5.55
N LYS A 8 11.50 -8.44 6.36
CA LYS A 8 11.11 -9.82 6.08
C LYS A 8 9.74 -9.85 5.45
N TYR A 9 9.57 -10.73 4.49
CA TYR A 9 8.32 -10.95 3.79
C TYR A 9 7.91 -12.41 3.86
N GLN A 10 6.61 -12.66 3.88
CA GLN A 10 6.03 -13.98 3.77
C GLN A 10 4.99 -14.00 2.67
N VAL A 11 5.19 -14.83 1.66
CA VAL A 11 4.20 -15.07 0.60
C VAL A 11 2.96 -15.72 1.21
N ARG A 12 1.80 -15.15 0.94
CA ARG A 12 0.49 -15.67 1.37
C ARG A 12 -0.21 -16.41 0.24
N GLY A 13 0.03 -16.02 -1.00
CA GLY A 13 -0.56 -16.62 -2.18
C GLY A 13 -0.76 -15.60 -3.29
N GLU A 14 -1.54 -16.01 -4.28
CA GLU A 14 -1.95 -15.15 -5.37
C GLU A 14 -3.21 -14.35 -4.97
N TYR A 15 -3.21 -13.07 -5.29
CA TYR A 15 -4.37 -12.21 -5.06
C TYR A 15 -5.41 -12.42 -6.16
N VAL A 16 -6.66 -12.57 -5.75
CA VAL A 16 -7.83 -12.59 -6.64
C VAL A 16 -8.70 -11.38 -6.30
N GLY A 17 -8.63 -10.37 -7.14
CA GLY A 17 -9.34 -9.11 -6.95
C GLY A 17 -10.78 -9.15 -7.45
N LYS A 18 -11.61 -8.26 -6.89
CA LYS A 18 -12.97 -7.99 -7.36
C LYS A 18 -13.10 -6.51 -7.67
N GLY A 19 -14.03 -6.18 -8.58
CA GLY A 19 -14.27 -4.81 -8.97
C GLY A 19 -13.01 -4.15 -9.53
N LYS A 20 -12.69 -2.94 -9.07
CA LYS A 20 -11.46 -2.23 -9.47
C LYS A 20 -10.18 -2.94 -9.04
N GLY A 21 -10.24 -3.79 -8.03
CA GLY A 21 -9.10 -4.61 -7.61
C GLY A 21 -8.81 -5.77 -8.56
N ALA A 22 -9.70 -6.07 -9.51
CA ALA A 22 -9.53 -7.18 -10.46
C ALA A 22 -8.28 -7.02 -11.34
N GLU A 23 -7.85 -5.80 -11.61
CA GLU A 23 -6.62 -5.48 -12.36
C GLU A 23 -5.34 -6.01 -11.70
N MET A 24 -5.39 -6.24 -10.39
CA MET A 24 -4.28 -6.81 -9.61
C MET A 24 -4.40 -8.32 -9.42
N THR A 25 -5.40 -8.98 -10.03
CA THR A 25 -5.52 -10.45 -9.99
C THR A 25 -4.27 -11.09 -10.59
N GLY A 26 -3.66 -12.01 -9.85
CA GLY A 26 -2.37 -12.63 -10.18
C GLY A 26 -1.17 -12.00 -9.48
N ALA A 27 -1.32 -10.82 -8.87
CA ALA A 27 -0.29 -10.25 -8.03
C ALA A 27 -0.05 -11.13 -6.79
N THR A 28 1.15 -11.08 -6.26
CA THR A 28 1.51 -11.80 -5.05
C THR A 28 1.02 -11.04 -3.82
N LEU A 29 0.25 -11.71 -2.97
CA LEU A 29 -0.11 -11.22 -1.66
C LEU A 29 0.99 -11.57 -0.67
N LEU A 30 1.58 -10.57 -0.06
CA LEU A 30 2.66 -10.68 0.91
C LEU A 30 2.23 -10.20 2.30
N THR A 31 2.86 -10.75 3.33
CA THR A 31 2.92 -10.11 4.65
C THR A 31 4.31 -9.53 4.83
N GLU A 32 4.39 -8.23 5.06
CA GLU A 32 5.62 -7.53 5.44
C GLU A 32 5.71 -7.40 6.96
N TYR A 33 6.90 -7.70 7.49
CA TYR A 33 7.20 -7.61 8.92
C TYR A 33 8.07 -6.39 9.19
N LEU A 34 7.42 -5.29 9.54
CA LEU A 34 8.08 -4.06 9.98
C LEU A 34 8.40 -4.11 11.49
N PRO A 35 9.34 -3.31 11.98
CA PRO A 35 9.58 -3.18 13.42
C PRO A 35 8.31 -2.74 14.17
N GLY A 36 7.79 -3.63 15.04
CA GLY A 36 6.58 -3.38 15.82
C GLY A 36 5.26 -3.47 15.07
N ARG A 37 5.25 -3.81 13.80
CA ARG A 37 4.03 -3.92 13.00
C ARG A 37 4.16 -4.91 11.85
N THR A 38 3.04 -5.56 11.54
CA THR A 38 2.89 -6.37 10.32
C THR A 38 1.71 -5.86 9.52
N HIS A 39 1.80 -5.92 8.21
CA HIS A 39 0.70 -5.62 7.29
C HIS A 39 0.78 -6.49 6.04
N THR A 40 -0.29 -6.47 5.26
CA THR A 40 -0.34 -7.13 3.97
C THR A 40 -0.09 -6.13 2.85
N GLU A 41 0.56 -6.59 1.81
CA GLU A 41 0.81 -5.81 0.59
C GLU A 41 0.65 -6.65 -0.66
N LEU A 42 0.45 -5.99 -1.79
CA LEU A 42 0.39 -6.58 -3.11
C LEU A 42 1.59 -6.14 -3.94
N GLU A 43 2.24 -7.11 -4.58
CA GLU A 43 3.39 -6.86 -5.43
C GLU A 43 3.41 -7.83 -6.62
N TRP A 44 3.84 -7.32 -7.78
CA TRP A 44 4.20 -8.14 -8.92
C TRP A 44 5.67 -8.54 -8.80
N VAL A 45 5.96 -9.57 -8.01
CA VAL A 45 7.34 -9.99 -7.69
C VAL A 45 8.20 -10.33 -8.92
N ASP A 46 7.56 -10.67 -10.04
CA ASP A 46 8.23 -10.97 -11.31
C ASP A 46 8.47 -9.72 -12.18
N ARG A 47 7.98 -8.56 -11.75
CA ARG A 47 8.17 -7.30 -12.46
C ARG A 47 9.28 -6.49 -11.82
N ASN A 48 10.35 -6.27 -12.56
CA ASN A 48 11.38 -5.34 -12.15
C ASN A 48 10.93 -3.91 -12.48
N ASN A 49 10.64 -3.11 -11.45
CA ASN A 49 10.34 -1.69 -11.62
C ASN A 49 11.51 -0.84 -11.11
N PRO A 50 12.52 -0.56 -11.93
CA PRO A 50 13.70 0.18 -11.51
C PRO A 50 13.40 1.61 -11.07
N ALA A 51 12.30 2.23 -11.55
CA ALA A 51 11.90 3.57 -11.16
C ALA A 51 11.48 3.67 -9.68
N GLY A 52 11.04 2.56 -9.09
CA GLY A 52 10.67 2.48 -7.67
C GLY A 52 11.84 2.12 -6.74
N GLN A 53 13.07 2.07 -7.24
CA GLN A 53 14.25 1.71 -6.48
C GLN A 53 15.13 2.93 -6.18
N GLY A 54 15.62 3.02 -4.95
CA GLY A 54 16.49 4.12 -4.53
C GLY A 54 16.82 4.04 -3.05
N ASP A 55 17.70 4.93 -2.63
CA ASP A 55 18.05 5.14 -1.23
C ASP A 55 17.58 6.53 -0.80
N TRP A 56 16.77 6.58 0.24
CA TRP A 56 16.21 7.82 0.74
C TRP A 56 16.54 8.02 2.21
N VAL A 57 17.08 9.18 2.54
CA VAL A 57 17.29 9.59 3.93
C VAL A 57 16.15 10.51 4.32
N VAL A 58 15.28 10.04 5.21
CA VAL A 58 14.07 10.79 5.61
C VAL A 58 14.47 11.93 6.55
N PRO A 59 14.19 13.21 6.19
CA PRO A 59 14.46 14.33 7.07
C PRO A 59 13.57 14.33 8.33
N ALA A 60 14.01 15.02 9.39
CA ALA A 60 13.19 15.22 10.57
C ALA A 60 11.87 15.95 10.22
N GLY A 61 10.75 15.53 10.81
CA GLY A 61 9.43 16.10 10.55
C GLY A 61 8.83 15.75 9.18
N GLN A 62 9.39 14.75 8.51
CA GLN A 62 8.87 14.25 7.24
C GLN A 62 8.73 12.73 7.25
N TYR A 63 7.94 12.21 6.33
CA TYR A 63 7.65 10.79 6.19
C TYR A 63 7.88 10.32 4.76
N PHE A 64 8.42 9.12 4.62
CA PHE A 64 8.43 8.38 3.37
C PHE A 64 7.24 7.43 3.39
N VAL A 65 6.30 7.62 2.48
CA VAL A 65 5.05 6.85 2.44
C VAL A 65 5.04 5.93 1.23
N MET A 66 4.53 4.72 1.42
CA MET A 66 4.38 3.72 0.37
C MET A 66 2.97 3.16 0.41
N GLY A 67 2.36 3.01 -0.77
CA GLY A 67 1.09 2.31 -0.87
C GLY A 67 1.26 0.80 -0.65
N ASP A 68 0.26 0.17 -0.05
CA ASP A 68 0.22 -1.28 0.15
C ASP A 68 0.04 -2.07 -1.16
N ASN A 69 -0.50 -1.44 -2.20
CA ASN A 69 -0.48 -1.95 -3.57
C ASN A 69 0.78 -1.42 -4.29
N ARG A 70 1.90 -2.04 -4.02
CA ARG A 70 3.26 -1.58 -4.36
C ARG A 70 3.45 -1.16 -5.80
N ASP A 71 2.93 -1.92 -6.76
CA ASP A 71 3.10 -1.66 -8.19
C ASP A 71 1.98 -0.81 -8.80
N ASN A 72 0.96 -0.46 -8.03
CA ASN A 72 -0.15 0.38 -8.44
C ASN A 72 -0.33 1.59 -7.52
N SER A 73 0.77 2.09 -6.98
CA SER A 73 0.79 3.26 -6.09
C SER A 73 1.72 4.34 -6.64
N GLU A 74 1.21 5.55 -6.76
CA GLU A 74 2.01 6.74 -7.00
C GLU A 74 2.34 7.41 -5.65
N ASP A 75 3.43 6.96 -5.04
CA ASP A 75 3.83 7.34 -3.69
C ASP A 75 5.22 7.96 -3.63
N SER A 76 5.82 8.05 -2.46
CA SER A 76 7.12 8.68 -2.22
C SER A 76 8.24 8.20 -3.16
N ARG A 77 8.16 6.98 -3.65
CA ARG A 77 9.14 6.43 -4.60
C ARG A 77 9.15 7.18 -5.93
N PHE A 78 8.00 7.75 -6.34
CA PHE A 78 7.77 8.30 -7.67
C PHE A 78 7.57 9.82 -7.70
N TRP A 79 7.38 10.46 -6.55
CA TRP A 79 7.19 11.91 -6.51
C TRP A 79 8.43 12.66 -6.99
N THR A 80 8.23 13.65 -7.87
CA THR A 80 9.32 14.32 -8.57
C THR A 80 9.87 15.56 -7.88
N GLN A 81 9.06 16.23 -7.05
CA GLN A 81 9.47 17.46 -6.35
C GLN A 81 10.13 17.16 -5.01
N THR A 82 9.56 16.23 -4.27
CA THR A 82 10.09 15.72 -3.01
C THR A 82 9.60 14.30 -2.82
N HIS A 83 10.44 13.45 -2.27
CA HIS A 83 10.04 12.08 -1.90
C HIS A 83 9.39 12.01 -0.53
N PHE A 84 9.17 13.14 0.15
CA PHE A 84 8.78 13.15 1.55
C PHE A 84 7.50 13.93 1.79
N LEU A 85 6.65 13.39 2.66
CA LEU A 85 5.42 14.01 3.13
C LEU A 85 5.71 14.80 4.40
N PRO A 86 5.53 16.14 4.42
CA PRO A 86 5.67 16.93 5.63
C PRO A 86 4.64 16.51 6.70
N GLU A 87 5.04 16.51 7.97
CA GLU A 87 4.17 16.12 9.10
C GLU A 87 2.88 16.97 9.15
N GLU A 88 2.97 18.24 8.83
CA GLU A 88 1.83 19.17 8.80
C GLU A 88 0.74 18.78 7.78
N ASN A 89 1.08 17.95 6.80
CA ASN A 89 0.14 17.45 5.80
C ASN A 89 -0.59 16.17 6.24
N LEU A 90 -0.21 15.56 7.37
CA LEU A 90 -0.95 14.45 7.95
C LEU A 90 -2.29 14.93 8.49
N ARG A 91 -3.40 14.32 8.03
CA ARG A 91 -4.76 14.70 8.43
C ARG A 91 -5.40 13.73 9.42
N GLY A 92 -4.99 12.48 9.39
CA GLY A 92 -5.52 11.45 10.27
C GLY A 92 -5.14 10.06 9.83
N LYS A 93 -5.50 9.10 10.68
CA LYS A 93 -5.31 7.68 10.41
C LYS A 93 -6.65 7.02 10.10
N ALA A 94 -6.74 6.35 8.95
CA ALA A 94 -7.88 5.49 8.66
C ALA A 94 -7.83 4.26 9.60
N PHE A 95 -8.98 3.87 10.14
CA PHE A 95 -9.05 2.74 11.08
C PHE A 95 -10.17 1.74 10.76
N LEU A 96 -11.10 2.10 9.89
CA LEU A 96 -12.28 1.27 9.59
C LEU A 96 -12.72 1.45 8.15
N VAL A 97 -13.09 0.36 7.49
CA VAL A 97 -13.84 0.38 6.23
C VAL A 97 -15.32 0.51 6.54
N TRP A 98 -15.93 1.66 6.23
CA TRP A 98 -17.36 1.88 6.50
C TRP A 98 -18.25 1.69 5.26
N LEU A 99 -17.65 1.80 4.06
CA LEU A 99 -18.34 1.59 2.79
C LEU A 99 -17.38 0.96 1.78
N ASN A 100 -17.87 -0.03 1.05
CA ASN A 100 -17.14 -0.66 -0.06
C ASN A 100 -18.10 -0.86 -1.22
N CYS A 101 -17.96 -0.04 -2.26
CA CYS A 101 -18.79 -0.12 -3.45
C CYS A 101 -18.05 0.38 -4.69
N GLU A 102 -18.54 0.00 -5.85
CA GLU A 102 -18.02 0.48 -7.13
C GLU A 102 -18.80 1.69 -7.62
N GLY A 103 -18.06 2.65 -8.21
CA GLY A 103 -18.61 3.81 -8.88
C GLY A 103 -19.10 4.92 -7.95
N TRP A 104 -19.41 6.04 -8.58
CA TRP A 104 -19.97 7.21 -7.91
C TRP A 104 -21.40 6.86 -7.45
N PHE A 105 -21.75 7.16 -6.21
CA PHE A 105 -23.02 6.77 -5.58
C PHE A 105 -23.30 5.26 -5.49
N CYS A 106 -22.28 4.42 -5.43
CA CYS A 106 -22.46 2.96 -5.39
C CYS A 106 -23.30 2.40 -6.54
N SER A 107 -23.16 2.98 -7.73
CA SER A 107 -23.92 2.56 -8.92
C SER A 107 -23.47 1.21 -9.50
N GLY A 108 -22.34 0.67 -9.02
CA GLY A 108 -21.82 -0.65 -9.36
C GLY A 108 -22.08 -1.71 -8.29
N SER A 109 -21.23 -2.72 -8.20
CA SER A 109 -21.38 -3.76 -7.19
C SER A 109 -21.12 -3.20 -5.77
N PHE A 110 -22.01 -3.52 -4.86
CA PHE A 110 -21.86 -3.28 -3.43
C PHE A 110 -21.33 -4.55 -2.77
N ASP A 111 -20.15 -4.48 -2.14
CA ASP A 111 -19.60 -5.59 -1.39
C ASP A 111 -19.59 -5.26 0.11
N PRO A 112 -20.59 -5.75 0.87
CA PRO A 112 -20.67 -5.51 2.30
C PRO A 112 -19.66 -6.31 3.11
N SER A 113 -18.96 -7.28 2.50
CA SER A 113 -18.07 -8.21 3.21
C SER A 113 -16.90 -7.52 3.92
N ARG A 114 -16.52 -6.32 3.47
CA ARG A 114 -15.44 -5.54 4.06
C ARG A 114 -15.91 -4.45 5.02
N ILE A 115 -17.22 -4.17 5.09
CA ILE A 115 -17.74 -3.15 5.99
C ILE A 115 -17.50 -3.58 7.44
N GLY A 116 -16.98 -2.69 8.25
CA GLY A 116 -16.62 -2.97 9.64
C GLY A 116 -15.25 -3.64 9.82
N THR A 117 -14.51 -3.91 8.74
CA THR A 117 -13.14 -4.41 8.87
C THR A 117 -12.19 -3.30 9.29
N GLY A 118 -11.31 -3.62 10.25
CA GLY A 118 -10.26 -2.70 10.66
C GLY A 118 -9.20 -2.52 9.57
N ILE A 119 -8.67 -1.31 9.47
CA ILE A 119 -7.50 -0.99 8.64
C ILE A 119 -6.27 -1.07 9.54
N GLN A 120 -5.34 -1.90 9.15
CA GLN A 120 -4.08 -2.13 9.88
C GLN A 120 -3.00 -1.13 9.52
#